data_e293918f84276d12507938fc2389d847
#
_entry.id   e293918f84276d12507938fc2389d847
#
_cell.length_a   1.000
_cell.length_b   1.000
_cell.length_c   1.000
_cell.angle_alpha   90.00
_cell.angle_beta   90.00
_cell.angle_gamma   90.00
#
_symmetry.space_group_name_H-M   'P 1'
#
loop_
_entity.id
_entity.type
_entity.pdbx_description
1 polymer ?
#
loop_
_entity_poly.entity_id
_entity_poly.type
_entity_poly.pdbx_seq_one_letter_code
_entity_poly.pdbx_strand_id
1 'polypeptide(L)'
;MQIVADLLTVTEQSGQQGIKTTSLLTKANLSHSRLSKFLENLTGSGLINKIEFDNKNTFVITEKGRQYLESYAKFAGIAESFGLEL
;
A
#
# COMPACT_ATOMS: atom_id res chain seq x y z
N MET A 1 -1.37 8.65 -8.33
CA MET A 1 -1.03 7.99 -7.05
C MET A 1 -0.98 6.48 -7.15
N GLN A 2 -0.51 6.01 -8.29
CA GLN A 2 -0.45 4.57 -8.56
C GLN A 2 0.48 3.83 -7.58
N ILE A 3 1.58 4.45 -7.18
CA ILE A 3 2.52 3.84 -6.24
C ILE A 3 1.85 3.53 -4.90
N VAL A 4 1.01 4.44 -4.41
CA VAL A 4 0.28 4.23 -3.15
C VAL A 4 -0.68 3.05 -3.29
N ALA A 5 -1.44 2.99 -4.38
CA ALA A 5 -2.34 1.88 -4.64
C ALA A 5 -1.59 0.56 -4.76
N ASP A 6 -0.45 0.56 -5.44
CA ASP A 6 0.37 -0.65 -5.59
C ASP A 6 0.89 -1.14 -4.23
N LEU A 7 1.38 -0.23 -3.39
CA LEU A 7 1.85 -0.58 -2.05
C LEU A 7 0.72 -1.15 -1.18
N LEU A 8 -0.45 -0.53 -1.24
CA LEU A 8 -1.61 -1.00 -0.47
C LEU A 8 -2.07 -2.37 -0.97
N THR A 9 -2.07 -2.60 -2.29
CA THR A 9 -2.47 -3.87 -2.87
C THR A 9 -1.54 -4.99 -2.41
N VAL A 10 -0.23 -4.77 -2.45
CA VAL A 10 0.75 -5.74 -1.99
C VAL A 10 0.59 -6.01 -0.50
N THR A 11 0.33 -4.96 0.29
CA THR A 11 0.12 -5.11 1.73
C THR A 11 -1.15 -5.93 2.01
N GLU A 12 -2.23 -5.68 1.26
CA GLU A 12 -3.46 -6.45 1.40
C GLU A 12 -3.25 -7.93 1.09
N GLN A 13 -2.49 -8.24 0.05
CA GLN A 13 -2.20 -9.61 -0.34
C GLN A 13 -1.40 -10.37 0.70
N SER A 14 -0.68 -9.68 1.56
CA SER A 14 0.11 -10.30 2.61
C SER A 14 -0.74 -10.78 3.80
N GLY A 15 -2.00 -10.37 3.88
CA GLY A 15 -2.91 -10.81 4.93
C GLY A 15 -2.53 -10.29 6.32
N GLN A 16 -2.92 -11.05 7.34
CA GLN A 16 -2.75 -10.65 8.74
C GLN A 16 -1.31 -10.71 9.22
N GLN A 17 -0.47 -11.49 8.57
CA GLN A 17 0.94 -11.57 8.91
C GLN A 17 1.70 -10.31 8.53
N GLY A 18 1.20 -9.60 7.52
CA GLY A 18 1.82 -8.39 7.03
C GLY A 18 2.97 -8.66 6.08
N ILE A 19 3.53 -7.58 5.54
CA ILE A 19 4.64 -7.65 4.59
C ILE A 19 5.86 -6.93 5.16
N LYS A 20 7.02 -7.50 4.94
CA LYS A 20 8.29 -6.91 5.38
C LYS A 20 8.71 -5.79 4.45
N THR A 21 9.47 -4.83 5.00
CA THR A 21 10.01 -3.71 4.23
C THR A 21 10.84 -4.19 3.02
N THR A 22 11.66 -5.21 3.22
CA THR A 22 12.50 -5.76 2.14
C THR A 22 11.67 -6.30 0.98
N SER A 23 10.56 -6.96 1.29
CA SER A 23 9.63 -7.45 0.26
C SER A 23 8.97 -6.31 -0.49
N LEU A 24 8.59 -5.24 0.23
CA LEU A 24 8.03 -4.05 -0.40
C LEU A 24 9.02 -3.37 -1.34
N LEU A 25 10.28 -3.28 -0.94
CA LEU A 25 11.34 -2.72 -1.80
C LEU A 25 11.43 -3.46 -3.13
N THR A 26 11.44 -4.79 -3.05
CA THR A 26 11.53 -5.64 -4.23
C THR A 26 10.31 -5.49 -5.13
N LYS A 27 9.12 -5.55 -4.56
CA LYS A 27 7.87 -5.53 -5.32
C LYS A 27 7.53 -4.17 -5.89
N ALA A 28 7.82 -3.10 -5.15
CA ALA A 28 7.50 -1.75 -5.57
C ALA A 28 8.60 -1.11 -6.43
N ASN A 29 9.78 -1.72 -6.47
CA ASN A 29 10.92 -1.21 -7.22
C ASN A 29 11.27 0.24 -6.84
N LEU A 30 11.29 0.51 -5.53
CA LEU A 30 11.60 1.82 -4.98
C LEU A 30 12.92 1.77 -4.22
N SER A 31 13.59 2.94 -4.10
CA SER A 31 14.71 3.06 -3.19
C SER A 31 14.23 2.99 -1.75
N HIS A 32 15.13 2.62 -0.83
CA HIS A 32 14.80 2.51 0.59
C HIS A 32 14.28 3.84 1.15
N SER A 33 14.92 4.95 0.80
CA SER A 33 14.50 6.26 1.33
C SER A 33 13.14 6.69 0.80
N ARG A 34 12.81 6.40 -0.46
CA ARG A 34 11.49 6.71 -1.00
C ARG A 34 10.42 5.84 -0.34
N LEU A 35 10.70 4.54 -0.20
CA LEU A 35 9.75 3.64 0.44
C LEU A 35 9.49 4.06 1.89
N SER A 36 10.53 4.43 2.63
CA SER A 36 10.39 4.89 4.01
C SER A 36 9.44 6.08 4.12
N LYS A 37 9.55 7.04 3.21
CA LYS A 37 8.65 8.19 3.18
C LYS A 37 7.20 7.78 2.92
N PHE A 38 6.97 6.89 1.96
CA PHE A 38 5.63 6.38 1.68
C PHE A 38 5.06 5.64 2.88
N LEU A 39 5.86 4.79 3.53
CA LEU A 39 5.41 4.03 4.70
C LEU A 39 5.06 4.96 5.86
N GLU A 40 5.86 5.99 6.11
CA GLU A 40 5.55 6.99 7.12
C GLU A 40 4.22 7.68 6.83
N ASN A 41 4.02 8.11 5.59
CA ASN A 41 2.80 8.78 5.18
C ASN A 41 1.58 7.86 5.30
N LEU A 42 1.70 6.63 4.85
CA LEU A 42 0.60 5.66 4.89
C LEU A 42 0.25 5.28 6.33
N THR A 43 1.26 5.12 7.19
CA THR A 43 1.04 4.83 8.60
C THR A 43 0.41 6.03 9.31
N GLY A 44 0.93 7.22 9.05
CA GLY A 44 0.40 8.46 9.62
C GLY A 44 -1.03 8.76 9.19
N SER A 45 -1.40 8.35 7.97
CA SER A 45 -2.76 8.52 7.46
C SER A 45 -3.72 7.42 7.91
N GLY A 46 -3.21 6.38 8.58
CA GLY A 46 -4.04 5.28 9.05
C GLY A 46 -4.42 4.27 7.98
N LEU A 47 -3.72 4.27 6.83
CA LEU A 47 -3.98 3.34 5.74
C LEU A 47 -3.32 1.98 5.96
N ILE A 48 -2.20 1.96 6.67
CA ILE A 48 -1.50 0.75 7.08
C ILE A 48 -1.10 0.86 8.54
N ASN A 49 -0.83 -0.30 9.16
CA ASN A 49 -0.29 -0.36 10.51
C ASN A 49 1.01 -1.16 10.51
N LYS A 50 1.94 -0.71 11.33
CA LYS A 50 3.16 -1.47 11.59
C LYS A 50 2.89 -2.39 12.77
N ILE A 51 3.11 -3.68 12.58
CA ILE A 51 2.93 -4.68 13.64
C ILE A 51 4.21 -5.48 13.80
N GLU A 52 4.28 -6.21 14.92
CA GLU A 52 5.34 -7.17 15.13
C GLU A 52 4.77 -8.58 14.96
N PHE A 53 5.32 -9.32 14.03
CA PHE A 53 4.93 -10.69 13.77
C PHE A 53 6.18 -11.55 13.72
N ASP A 54 6.21 -12.59 14.57
CA ASP A 54 7.34 -13.54 14.65
C ASP A 54 8.68 -12.81 14.87
N ASN A 55 8.67 -11.84 15.81
CA ASN A 55 9.81 -11.00 16.19
C ASN A 55 10.33 -10.09 15.07
N LYS A 56 9.53 -9.85 14.03
CA LYS A 56 9.87 -8.98 12.91
C LYS A 56 8.79 -7.93 12.70
N ASN A 57 9.21 -6.75 12.28
CA ASN A 57 8.27 -5.68 11.95
C ASN A 57 7.72 -5.91 10.55
N THR A 58 6.39 -5.94 10.46
CA THR A 58 5.68 -6.06 9.19
C THR A 58 4.59 -5.00 9.11
N PHE A 59 4.04 -4.80 7.91
CA PHE A 59 2.97 -3.83 7.68
C PHE A 59 1.72 -4.56 7.23
N VAL A 60 0.58 -4.17 7.80
CA VAL A 60 -0.73 -4.71 7.44
C VAL A 60 -1.62 -3.58 6.97
N ILE A 61 -2.55 -3.89 6.05
CA ILE A 61 -3.52 -2.91 5.60
C ILE A 61 -4.61 -2.73 6.66
N THR A 62 -5.13 -1.50 6.77
CA THR A 62 -6.25 -1.20 7.64
C THR A 62 -7.56 -1.20 6.84
N GLU A 63 -8.69 -1.11 7.55
CA GLU A 63 -9.98 -0.92 6.90
C GLU A 63 -9.98 0.34 6.03
N LYS A 64 -9.40 1.42 6.54
CA LYS A 64 -9.28 2.66 5.79
C LYS A 64 -8.46 2.47 4.52
N GLY A 65 -7.38 1.68 4.59
CA GLY A 65 -6.57 1.35 3.43
C GLY A 65 -7.36 0.58 2.37
N ARG A 66 -8.18 -0.38 2.80
CA ARG A 66 -9.05 -1.12 1.88
C ARG A 66 -10.07 -0.22 1.22
N GLN A 67 -10.67 0.70 1.98
CA GLN A 67 -11.61 1.67 1.43
C GLN A 67 -10.94 2.57 0.39
N TYR A 68 -9.69 2.96 0.65
CA TYR A 68 -8.91 3.72 -0.32
C TYR A 68 -8.75 2.94 -1.63
N LEU A 69 -8.39 1.66 -1.55
CA LEU A 69 -8.22 0.83 -2.73
C LEU A 69 -9.52 0.68 -3.53
N GLU A 70 -10.63 0.49 -2.83
CA GLU A 70 -11.94 0.40 -3.49
C GLU A 70 -12.28 1.68 -4.24
N SER A 71 -12.08 2.83 -3.58
CA SER A 71 -12.34 4.13 -4.19
C SER A 71 -11.42 4.39 -5.38
N TYR A 72 -10.15 4.03 -5.26
CA TYR A 72 -9.18 4.17 -6.34
C TYR A 72 -9.56 3.30 -7.55
N ALA A 73 -9.97 2.06 -7.31
CA ALA A 73 -10.38 1.16 -8.38
C ALA A 73 -11.60 1.69 -9.13
N LYS A 74 -12.58 2.24 -8.40
CA LYS A 74 -13.76 2.86 -9.01
C LYS A 74 -13.38 4.08 -9.84
N PHE A 75 -12.53 4.93 -9.31
CA PHE A 75 -12.07 6.13 -10.02
C PHE A 75 -11.29 5.75 -11.28
N ALA A 76 -10.40 4.77 -11.19
CA ALA A 76 -9.63 4.31 -12.33
C ALA A 76 -10.54 3.75 -13.43
N GLY A 77 -11.57 2.99 -13.06
CA GLY A 77 -12.55 2.47 -14.01
C GLY A 77 -13.32 3.58 -14.71
N ILE A 78 -13.73 4.61 -13.99
CA ILE A 78 -14.39 5.77 -14.56
C ILE A 78 -13.45 6.51 -15.51
N ALA A 79 -12.20 6.74 -15.10
CA ALA A 79 -11.22 7.43 -15.93
C ALA A 79 -10.96 6.67 -17.23
N GLU A 80 -10.84 5.35 -17.18
CA GLU A 80 -10.66 4.52 -18.38
C GLU A 80 -11.85 4.64 -19.32
N SER A 81 -13.08 4.71 -18.78
CA SER A 81 -14.29 4.86 -19.58
C SER A 81 -14.28 6.14 -20.41
N PHE A 82 -13.56 7.16 -19.93
CA PHE A 82 -13.42 8.43 -20.63
C PHE A 82 -12.09 8.53 -21.39
N GLY A 83 -11.31 7.46 -21.46
CA GLY A 83 -10.03 7.46 -22.14
C GLY A 83 -8.92 8.19 -21.41
N LEU A 84 -9.05 8.39 -20.11
CA LEU A 84 -8.06 9.07 -19.28
C LEU A 84 -7.07 8.07 -18.68
N GLU A 85 -5.82 8.50 -18.52
CA GLU A 85 -4.79 7.73 -17.85
C GLU A 85 -4.58 8.27 -16.44
N LEU A 86 -4.34 7.35 -15.51
CA LEU A 86 -4.05 7.70 -14.13
C LEU A 86 -2.59 7.42 -13.77
#